data_fdb9b2a0cab9f8476074323836e9e746
#
_entry.id   fdb9b2a0cab9f8476074323836e9e746
#
_cell.length_a   1.000
_cell.length_b   1.000
_cell.length_c   1.000
_cell.angle_alpha   90.00
_cell.angle_beta   90.00
_cell.angle_gamma   90.00
#
_symmetry.space_group_name_H-M   'P 1'
#
loop_
_entity.id
_entity.type
_entity.pdbx_description
1 polymer ?
#
loop_
_entity_poly.entity_id
_entity_poly.type
_entity_poly.pdbx_seq_one_letter_code
_entity_poly.pdbx_strand_id
1 'polypeptide(L)'
;MATRVTRKNKNLESTLPLTISARLGLVDQISYFDKRIASSNLTNYILLNRGEFAYNKSYSNGYPFGTVKRLNRYDKGVIPSLYIAFMPNTIFINSDFMEMYFETSLWHKEVSARASEGDRNHGLLNISPSDFMDIYMKIPEKIEEQKKIAKFLEDFDSLIALHQRK
;
A
#
# COMPACT_ATOMS: atom_id res chain seq x y z
N MET A 1 11.00 -4.30 9.60
CA MET A 1 10.45 -2.94 9.68
C MET A 1 8.93 -2.88 9.66
N ALA A 2 8.28 -3.91 9.21
CA ALA A 2 6.83 -4.01 9.21
C ALA A 2 6.37 -5.40 9.63
N THR A 3 5.11 -5.52 10.04
CA THR A 3 4.48 -6.79 10.40
C THR A 3 3.31 -7.05 9.45
N ARG A 4 3.21 -8.27 8.94
CA ARG A 4 2.13 -8.67 8.05
C ARG A 4 0.78 -8.63 8.77
N VAL A 5 -0.24 -8.11 8.11
CA VAL A 5 -1.64 -8.15 8.58
C VAL A 5 -2.36 -9.27 7.84
N THR A 6 -2.85 -10.25 8.60
CA THR A 6 -3.61 -11.40 8.06
C THR A 6 -5.02 -11.50 8.66
N ARG A 7 -5.40 -10.50 9.44
CA ARG A 7 -6.69 -10.41 10.14
C ARG A 7 -7.84 -10.47 9.13
N LYS A 8 -8.74 -11.43 9.31
CA LYS A 8 -9.93 -11.59 8.48
C LYS A 8 -11.11 -10.83 9.05
N ASN A 9 -11.99 -10.38 8.18
CA ASN A 9 -13.23 -9.67 8.53
C ASN A 9 -14.35 -10.61 9.00
N LYS A 10 -14.01 -11.59 9.83
CA LYS A 10 -14.93 -12.68 10.25
C LYS A 10 -16.24 -12.18 10.88
N ASN A 11 -16.15 -11.09 11.64
CA ASN A 11 -17.29 -10.50 12.34
C ASN A 11 -17.96 -9.36 11.56
N LEU A 12 -17.63 -9.20 10.26
CA LEU A 12 -18.12 -8.10 9.42
C LEU A 12 -17.93 -6.71 10.05
N GLU A 13 -16.76 -6.49 10.66
CA GLU A 13 -16.38 -5.20 11.27
C GLU A 13 -16.34 -4.05 10.27
N SER A 14 -16.21 -4.37 8.99
CA SER A 14 -16.33 -3.42 7.88
C SER A 14 -17.08 -4.07 6.71
N THR A 15 -17.96 -3.30 6.10
CA THR A 15 -18.66 -3.65 4.86
C THR A 15 -18.16 -2.83 3.67
N LEU A 16 -17.07 -2.08 3.84
CA LEU A 16 -16.46 -1.20 2.85
C LEU A 16 -15.36 -1.94 2.07
N PRO A 17 -15.62 -2.43 0.85
CA PRO A 17 -14.57 -2.99 0.01
C PRO A 17 -13.69 -1.87 -0.55
N LEU A 18 -12.37 -2.03 -0.40
CA LEU A 18 -11.38 -1.08 -0.87
C LEU A 18 -10.66 -1.60 -2.11
N THR A 19 -10.23 -0.66 -2.94
CA THR A 19 -9.28 -0.89 -4.02
C THR A 19 -8.13 0.11 -3.94
N ILE A 20 -6.99 -0.22 -4.54
CA ILE A 20 -5.86 0.70 -4.65
C ILE A 20 -5.95 1.46 -5.97
N SER A 21 -6.09 2.77 -5.88
CA SER A 21 -5.80 3.71 -6.96
C SER A 21 -4.39 4.27 -6.77
N ALA A 22 -3.56 4.23 -7.79
CA ALA A 22 -2.21 4.76 -7.72
C ALA A 22 -2.17 6.26 -7.37
N ARG A 23 -3.18 7.03 -7.81
CA ARG A 23 -3.29 8.46 -7.55
C ARG A 23 -4.08 8.81 -6.30
N LEU A 24 -5.14 8.06 -6.00
CA LEU A 24 -6.10 8.41 -4.95
C LEU A 24 -5.89 7.62 -3.65
N GLY A 25 -5.00 6.64 -3.66
CA GLY A 25 -4.74 5.76 -2.51
C GLY A 25 -5.75 4.63 -2.38
N LEU A 26 -6.01 4.17 -1.17
CA LEU A 26 -7.05 3.20 -0.86
C LEU A 26 -8.41 3.90 -0.84
N VAL A 27 -9.27 3.52 -1.78
CA VAL A 27 -10.59 4.14 -2.02
C VAL A 27 -11.69 3.10 -2.01
N ASP A 28 -12.93 3.55 -1.78
CA ASP A 28 -14.13 2.72 -1.91
C ASP A 28 -14.21 2.13 -3.31
N GLN A 29 -14.18 0.81 -3.40
CA GLN A 29 -14.19 0.08 -4.66
C GLN A 29 -15.48 0.31 -5.45
N ILE A 30 -16.63 0.39 -4.77
CA ILE A 30 -17.92 0.54 -5.43
C ILE A 30 -18.00 1.91 -6.11
N SER A 31 -17.65 2.96 -5.35
CA SER A 31 -17.64 4.34 -5.89
C SER A 31 -16.59 4.53 -6.99
N TYR A 32 -15.45 3.85 -6.89
CA TYR A 32 -14.35 3.99 -7.85
C TYR A 32 -14.66 3.36 -9.22
N PHE A 33 -15.32 2.20 -9.22
CA PHE A 33 -15.65 1.46 -10.47
C PHE A 33 -17.09 1.63 -10.91
N ASP A 34 -17.91 2.38 -10.17
CA ASP A 34 -19.36 2.50 -10.36
C ASP A 34 -20.07 1.14 -10.41
N LYS A 35 -19.50 0.16 -9.76
CA LYS A 35 -20.05 -1.21 -9.64
C LYS A 35 -19.41 -1.98 -8.50
N ARG A 36 -20.14 -2.95 -7.98
CA ARG A 36 -19.59 -3.90 -7.00
C ARG A 36 -18.76 -4.98 -7.70
N ILE A 37 -17.47 -5.04 -7.42
CA ILE A 37 -16.56 -6.11 -7.87
C ILE A 37 -16.35 -7.13 -6.74
N ALA A 38 -16.29 -6.65 -5.49
CA ALA A 38 -16.14 -7.50 -4.33
C ALA A 38 -17.30 -8.49 -4.20
N SER A 39 -17.00 -9.69 -3.67
CA SER A 39 -18.02 -10.67 -3.29
C SER A 39 -19.06 -10.06 -2.36
N SER A 40 -20.29 -10.58 -2.38
CA SER A 40 -21.30 -10.25 -1.37
C SER A 40 -20.87 -10.69 0.03
N ASN A 41 -20.11 -11.77 0.14
CA ASN A 41 -19.54 -12.25 1.39
C ASN A 41 -18.11 -11.70 1.58
N LEU A 42 -17.94 -10.79 2.52
CA LEU A 42 -16.68 -10.13 2.85
C LEU A 42 -15.93 -10.76 4.04
N THR A 43 -16.42 -11.86 4.61
CA THR A 43 -15.82 -12.46 5.81
C THR A 43 -14.41 -13.01 5.60
N ASN A 44 -14.09 -13.41 4.37
CA ASN A 44 -12.76 -13.93 3.99
C ASN A 44 -11.78 -12.85 3.52
N TYR A 45 -12.24 -11.61 3.38
CA TYR A 45 -11.38 -10.48 3.05
C TYR A 45 -10.46 -10.13 4.24
N ILE A 46 -9.35 -9.47 3.96
CA ILE A 46 -8.46 -8.95 4.99
C ILE A 46 -9.07 -7.65 5.52
N LEU A 47 -9.24 -7.56 6.83
CA LEU A 47 -9.66 -6.33 7.51
C LEU A 47 -8.43 -5.44 7.68
N LEU A 48 -8.51 -4.24 7.12
CA LEU A 48 -7.48 -3.21 7.18
C LEU A 48 -7.97 -2.06 8.07
N ASN A 49 -7.12 -1.60 8.98
CA ASN A 49 -7.37 -0.45 9.83
C ASN A 49 -6.63 0.79 9.29
N ARG A 50 -7.11 1.98 9.65
CA ARG A 50 -6.40 3.24 9.36
C ARG A 50 -4.93 3.17 9.78
N GLY A 51 -4.03 3.65 8.92
CA GLY A 51 -2.58 3.61 9.13
C GLY A 51 -1.88 2.32 8.69
N GLU A 52 -2.63 1.26 8.40
CA GLU A 52 -2.10 0.03 7.80
C GLU A 52 -1.96 0.19 6.29
N PHE A 53 -1.07 -0.58 5.70
CA PHE A 53 -0.70 -0.53 4.30
C PHE A 53 -1.23 -1.74 3.53
N ALA A 54 -1.48 -1.54 2.25
CA ALA A 54 -1.77 -2.62 1.31
C ALA A 54 -0.91 -2.49 0.05
N TYR A 55 -0.35 -3.61 -0.41
CA TYR A 55 0.36 -3.73 -1.66
C TYR A 55 -0.47 -4.53 -2.66
N ASN A 56 -0.78 -3.91 -3.79
CA ASN A 56 -1.32 -4.57 -4.97
C ASN A 56 -0.19 -4.81 -5.97
N LYS A 57 0.16 -6.06 -6.19
CA LYS A 57 1.24 -6.49 -7.08
C LYS A 57 0.85 -6.54 -8.57
N SER A 58 -0.30 -5.98 -8.93
CA SER A 58 -0.74 -5.89 -10.32
C SER A 58 0.03 -4.82 -11.08
N TYR A 59 0.46 -5.16 -12.28
CA TYR A 59 1.00 -4.19 -13.22
C TYR A 59 -0.08 -3.17 -13.62
N SER A 60 0.30 -1.91 -13.68
CA SER A 60 -0.46 -0.86 -14.35
C SER A 60 0.49 0.12 -15.04
N ASN A 61 -0.04 0.91 -15.99
CA ASN A 61 0.77 1.88 -16.70
C ASN A 61 1.43 2.87 -15.74
N GLY A 62 2.76 3.01 -15.80
CA GLY A 62 3.56 3.81 -14.88
C GLY A 62 3.90 3.12 -13.54
N TYR A 63 3.34 1.93 -13.26
CA TYR A 63 3.56 1.18 -12.02
C TYR A 63 3.95 -0.28 -12.29
N PRO A 64 5.18 -0.52 -12.81
CA PRO A 64 5.61 -1.85 -13.27
C PRO A 64 5.78 -2.88 -12.15
N PHE A 65 5.92 -2.42 -10.90
CA PHE A 65 6.08 -3.27 -9.72
C PHE A 65 4.86 -3.25 -8.80
N GLY A 66 3.70 -2.77 -9.31
CA GLY A 66 2.49 -2.60 -8.51
C GLY A 66 2.51 -1.32 -7.67
N THR A 67 1.64 -1.26 -6.69
CA THR A 67 1.40 -0.04 -5.91
C THR A 67 1.18 -0.38 -4.44
N VAL A 68 1.86 0.35 -3.56
CA VAL A 68 1.67 0.29 -2.11
C VAL A 68 0.96 1.57 -1.65
N LYS A 69 -0.10 1.44 -0.86
CA LYS A 69 -0.82 2.58 -0.29
C LYS A 69 -1.19 2.34 1.16
N ARG A 70 -1.20 3.41 1.96
CA ARG A 70 -1.67 3.44 3.34
C ARG A 70 -3.16 3.78 3.38
N LEU A 71 -3.89 3.16 4.31
CA LEU A 71 -5.29 3.50 4.55
C LEU A 71 -5.37 4.80 5.36
N ASN A 72 -5.66 5.90 4.68
CA ASN A 72 -5.75 7.24 5.28
C ASN A 72 -7.19 7.77 5.37
N ARG A 73 -8.08 7.34 4.44
CA ARG A 73 -9.41 7.96 4.27
C ARG A 73 -10.48 7.41 5.18
N TYR A 74 -10.36 6.13 5.57
CA TYR A 74 -11.39 5.41 6.33
C TYR A 74 -10.78 4.81 7.58
N ASP A 75 -11.59 4.61 8.63
CA ASP A 75 -11.12 3.98 9.86
C ASP A 75 -10.86 2.49 9.66
N LYS A 76 -11.73 1.84 8.89
CA LYS A 76 -11.60 0.42 8.51
C LYS A 76 -12.09 0.20 7.09
N GLY A 77 -11.56 -0.82 6.45
CA GLY A 77 -12.05 -1.32 5.17
C GLY A 77 -11.57 -2.74 4.93
N VAL A 78 -12.04 -3.36 3.87
CA VAL A 78 -11.63 -4.72 3.53
C VAL A 78 -10.98 -4.76 2.15
N ILE A 79 -9.94 -5.58 2.04
CA ILE A 79 -9.19 -5.80 0.81
C ILE A 79 -9.15 -7.28 0.45
N PRO A 80 -9.05 -7.63 -0.85
CA PRO A 80 -8.95 -9.02 -1.28
C PRO A 80 -7.65 -9.65 -0.77
N SER A 81 -7.66 -10.98 -0.58
CA SER A 81 -6.49 -11.74 -0.13
C SER A 81 -5.31 -11.76 -1.14
N LEU A 82 -5.54 -11.29 -2.36
CA LEU A 82 -4.48 -11.08 -3.37
C LEU A 82 -3.54 -9.93 -3.00
N TYR A 83 -4.00 -8.97 -2.18
CA TYR A 83 -3.17 -7.89 -1.69
C TYR A 83 -2.35 -8.36 -0.49
N ILE A 84 -1.18 -7.75 -0.30
CA ILE A 84 -0.35 -7.98 0.87
C ILE A 84 -0.58 -6.82 1.83
N ALA A 85 -1.22 -7.11 2.97
CA ALA A 85 -1.46 -6.12 4.01
C ALA A 85 -0.35 -6.16 5.07
N PHE A 86 0.07 -5.00 5.56
CA PHE A 86 1.08 -4.88 6.59
C PHE A 86 0.94 -3.59 7.40
N MET A 87 1.51 -3.58 8.59
CA MET A 87 1.59 -2.39 9.44
C MET A 87 3.05 -2.06 9.74
N PRO A 88 3.43 -0.78 9.80
CA PRO A 88 4.79 -0.37 10.16
C PRO A 88 5.11 -0.73 11.61
N ASN A 89 6.33 -1.17 11.86
CA ASN A 89 6.85 -1.21 13.22
C ASN A 89 7.43 0.18 13.56
N THR A 90 6.64 0.97 14.27
CA THR A 90 6.94 2.38 14.56
C THR A 90 8.15 2.60 15.46
N ILE A 91 8.72 1.53 16.01
CA ILE A 91 10.03 1.59 16.71
C ILE A 91 11.17 1.86 15.72
N PHE A 92 11.06 1.33 14.49
CA PHE A 92 12.12 1.39 13.48
C PHE A 92 11.82 2.29 12.30
N ILE A 93 10.53 2.56 12.02
CA ILE A 93 10.13 3.35 10.86
C ILE A 93 8.95 4.26 11.17
N ASN A 94 9.07 5.53 10.81
CA ASN A 94 7.97 6.47 10.84
C ASN A 94 6.97 6.14 9.72
N SER A 95 5.67 6.13 10.03
CA SER A 95 4.61 5.73 9.09
C SER A 95 4.49 6.67 7.88
N ASP A 96 4.68 7.97 8.09
CA ASP A 96 4.61 8.96 7.00
C ASP A 96 5.83 8.84 6.08
N PHE A 97 7.01 8.57 6.68
CA PHE A 97 8.20 8.27 5.91
C PHE A 97 8.04 7.00 5.07
N MET A 98 7.46 5.93 5.64
CA MET A 98 7.18 4.69 4.91
C MET A 98 6.24 4.94 3.73
N GLU A 99 5.19 5.75 3.92
CA GLU A 99 4.28 6.13 2.84
C GLU A 99 5.02 6.85 1.71
N MET A 100 5.82 7.88 2.02
CA MET A 100 6.64 8.59 1.04
C MET A 100 7.67 7.68 0.36
N TYR A 101 8.30 6.76 1.09
CA TYR A 101 9.26 5.81 0.53
C TYR A 101 8.63 4.96 -0.57
N PHE A 102 7.40 4.47 -0.39
CA PHE A 102 6.70 3.66 -1.38
C PHE A 102 6.15 4.46 -2.57
N GLU A 103 6.12 5.79 -2.50
CA GLU A 103 5.86 6.65 -3.67
C GLU A 103 7.10 6.79 -4.58
N THR A 104 8.28 6.41 -4.11
CA THR A 104 9.52 6.41 -4.91
C THR A 104 9.73 5.10 -5.66
N SER A 105 10.75 5.03 -6.51
CA SER A 105 11.20 3.78 -7.15
C SER A 105 12.28 3.02 -6.35
N LEU A 106 12.65 3.49 -5.16
CA LEU A 106 13.77 2.92 -4.39
C LEU A 106 13.57 1.45 -4.00
N TRP A 107 12.32 1.03 -3.81
CA TRP A 107 11.96 -0.35 -3.47
C TRP A 107 11.83 -1.29 -4.67
N HIS A 108 11.77 -0.76 -5.90
CA HIS A 108 11.54 -1.53 -7.11
C HIS A 108 12.63 -2.58 -7.37
N LYS A 109 13.91 -2.22 -7.15
CA LYS A 109 15.04 -3.13 -7.33
C LYS A 109 14.94 -4.35 -6.40
N GLU A 110 14.53 -4.13 -5.15
CA GLU A 110 14.39 -5.18 -4.15
C GLU A 110 13.25 -6.13 -4.49
N VAL A 111 12.12 -5.59 -4.93
CA VAL A 111 10.99 -6.41 -5.40
C VAL A 111 11.36 -7.17 -6.67
N SER A 112 12.03 -6.53 -7.62
CA SER A 112 12.50 -7.20 -8.85
C SER A 112 13.44 -8.36 -8.57
N ALA A 113 14.36 -8.20 -7.62
CA ALA A 113 15.32 -9.24 -7.24
C ALA A 113 14.67 -10.46 -6.56
N ARG A 114 13.50 -10.27 -5.92
CA ARG A 114 12.77 -11.32 -5.20
C ARG A 114 11.60 -11.90 -6.00
N ALA A 115 11.15 -11.19 -7.02
CA ALA A 115 10.15 -11.72 -7.92
C ALA A 115 10.75 -12.87 -8.73
N SER A 116 10.10 -14.04 -8.72
CA SER A 116 10.55 -15.18 -9.51
C SER A 116 10.44 -14.86 -11.01
N GLU A 117 11.44 -15.30 -11.79
CA GLU A 117 11.36 -15.32 -13.23
C GLU A 117 10.23 -16.28 -13.65
N GLY A 118 9.27 -15.78 -14.37
CA GLY A 118 8.13 -16.53 -14.88
C GLY A 118 7.07 -15.57 -15.43
N ASP A 119 6.19 -16.11 -16.27
CA ASP A 119 5.09 -15.35 -16.82
C ASP A 119 4.30 -14.66 -15.69
N ARG A 120 4.09 -13.38 -15.86
CA ARG A 120 3.19 -12.61 -14.98
C ARG A 120 1.78 -13.16 -15.15
N ASN A 121 1.42 -14.14 -14.30
CA ASN A 121 0.08 -14.71 -14.32
C ASN A 121 -0.95 -13.58 -14.20
N HIS A 122 -1.69 -13.34 -15.27
CA HIS A 122 -2.73 -12.32 -15.34
C HIS A 122 -2.25 -10.88 -14.97
N GLY A 123 -1.01 -10.53 -15.28
CA GLY A 123 -0.45 -9.20 -14.97
C GLY A 123 -0.04 -9.02 -13.50
N LEU A 124 -0.06 -10.07 -12.69
CA LEU A 124 0.42 -10.04 -11.31
C LEU A 124 1.90 -10.37 -11.24
N LEU A 125 2.64 -9.61 -10.44
CA LEU A 125 4.03 -9.90 -10.14
C LEU A 125 4.12 -11.20 -9.32
N ASN A 126 5.02 -12.12 -9.71
CA ASN A 126 5.21 -13.37 -8.99
C ASN A 126 6.15 -13.17 -7.79
N ILE A 127 5.64 -12.52 -6.75
CA ILE A 127 6.33 -12.33 -5.47
C ILE A 127 5.44 -12.84 -4.33
N SER A 128 6.04 -13.63 -3.44
CA SER A 128 5.33 -14.11 -2.27
C SER A 128 5.16 -13.00 -1.21
N PRO A 129 4.18 -13.10 -0.31
CA PRO A 129 4.08 -12.17 0.81
C PRO A 129 5.32 -12.14 1.71
N SER A 130 5.97 -13.29 1.96
CA SER A 130 7.21 -13.35 2.73
C SER A 130 8.35 -12.60 2.04
N ASP A 131 8.54 -12.84 0.73
CA ASP A 131 9.60 -12.16 -0.03
C ASP A 131 9.38 -10.65 -0.10
N PHE A 132 8.13 -10.19 -0.22
CA PHE A 132 7.82 -8.77 -0.14
C PHE A 132 8.11 -8.18 1.24
N MET A 133 7.78 -8.89 2.31
CA MET A 133 8.07 -8.43 3.69
C MET A 133 9.56 -8.40 4.02
N ASP A 134 10.37 -9.15 3.29
CA ASP A 134 11.83 -9.24 3.45
C ASP A 134 12.61 -8.27 2.56
N ILE A 135 11.94 -7.36 1.82
CA ILE A 135 12.65 -6.35 1.04
C ILE A 135 13.54 -5.47 1.95
N TYR A 136 14.73 -5.19 1.47
CA TYR A 136 15.63 -4.28 2.15
C TYR A 136 15.26 -2.83 1.86
N MET A 137 15.03 -2.05 2.91
CA MET A 137 14.77 -0.61 2.82
C MET A 137 15.98 0.16 3.35
N LYS A 138 16.65 0.90 2.49
CA LYS A 138 17.72 1.82 2.91
C LYS A 138 17.08 3.10 3.45
N ILE A 139 17.07 3.24 4.76
CA ILE A 139 16.39 4.34 5.47
C ILE A 139 17.32 4.96 6.52
N PRO A 140 17.10 6.22 6.93
CA PRO A 140 17.78 6.82 8.06
C PRO A 140 17.51 6.03 9.36
N GLU A 141 18.53 5.86 10.18
CA GLU A 141 18.38 5.13 11.46
C GLU A 141 17.53 5.88 12.49
N LYS A 142 17.59 7.22 12.46
CA LYS A 142 16.89 8.06 13.43
C LYS A 142 15.47 8.37 12.96
N ILE A 143 14.49 8.03 13.79
CA ILE A 143 13.07 8.34 13.54
C ILE A 143 12.84 9.84 13.31
N GLU A 144 13.54 10.70 14.04
CA GLU A 144 13.43 12.15 13.88
C GLU A 144 13.90 12.65 12.50
N GLU A 145 14.90 12.00 11.93
CA GLU A 145 15.35 12.30 10.56
C GLU A 145 14.31 11.83 9.54
N GLN A 146 13.76 10.64 9.72
CA GLN A 146 12.66 10.13 8.88
C GLN A 146 11.45 11.07 8.89
N LYS A 147 11.04 11.56 10.06
CA LYS A 147 9.94 12.54 10.19
C LYS A 147 10.23 13.84 9.44
N LYS A 148 11.46 14.37 9.55
CA LYS A 148 11.86 15.60 8.84
C LYS A 148 11.80 15.41 7.33
N ILE A 149 12.28 14.27 6.82
CA ILE A 149 12.22 13.96 5.40
C ILE A 149 10.77 13.85 4.92
N ALA A 150 9.93 13.10 5.64
CA ALA A 150 8.52 12.96 5.30
C ALA A 150 7.81 14.31 5.25
N LYS A 151 8.01 15.15 6.27
CA LYS A 151 7.44 16.49 6.34
C LYS A 151 7.90 17.39 5.19
N PHE A 152 9.18 17.35 4.85
CA PHE A 152 9.73 18.13 3.73
C PHE A 152 9.09 17.72 2.40
N LEU A 153 8.95 16.41 2.13
CA LEU A 153 8.34 15.90 0.90
C LEU A 153 6.85 16.26 0.83
N GLU A 154 6.11 16.14 1.94
CA GLU A 154 4.70 16.53 2.01
C GLU A 154 4.50 18.03 1.71
N ASP A 155 5.33 18.88 2.31
CA ASP A 155 5.30 20.32 2.06
C ASP A 155 5.62 20.65 0.60
N PHE A 156 6.57 19.93 -0.01
CA PHE A 156 6.94 20.10 -1.39
C PHE A 156 5.81 19.70 -2.35
N ASP A 157 5.16 18.56 -2.12
CA ASP A 157 4.00 18.10 -2.90
C ASP A 157 2.84 19.10 -2.80
N SER A 158 2.63 19.67 -1.62
CA SER A 158 1.62 20.71 -1.39
C SER A 158 1.89 21.98 -2.20
N LEU A 159 3.16 22.40 -2.30
CA LEU A 159 3.58 23.55 -3.11
C LEU A 159 3.37 23.29 -4.61
N ILE A 160 3.73 22.11 -5.09
CA ILE A 160 3.49 21.71 -6.49
C ILE A 160 1.99 21.74 -6.80
N ALA A 161 1.15 21.17 -5.95
CA ALA A 161 -0.30 21.14 -6.14
C ALA A 161 -0.91 22.56 -6.18
N LEU A 162 -0.40 23.50 -5.39
CA LEU A 162 -0.83 24.91 -5.42
C LEU A 162 -0.43 25.59 -6.74
N HIS A 163 0.73 25.30 -7.29
CA HIS A 163 1.18 25.89 -8.57
C HIS A 163 0.41 25.32 -9.79
N GLN A 164 -0.04 24.07 -9.72
CA GLN A 164 -0.81 23.46 -10.80
C GLN A 164 -2.29 23.90 -10.86
N ARG A 165 -2.78 24.59 -9.84
CA ARG A 165 -4.16 25.13 -9.79
C ARG A 165 -4.30 26.52 -10.41
N LYS A 166 -3.22 27.12 -10.88
CA LYS A 166 -3.21 28.38 -11.65
C LYS A 166 -3.25 28.10 -13.14
#